data_68c122c150119584ae280b1659de7410
#
_entry.id   68c122c150119584ae280b1659de7410
#
_cell.length_a   1.000
_cell.length_b   1.000
_cell.length_c   1.000
_cell.angle_alpha   90.00
_cell.angle_beta   90.00
_cell.angle_gamma   90.00
#
_symmetry.space_group_name_H-M   'P 1'
#
loop_
_entity.id
_entity.type
_entity.pdbx_description
1 polymer ?
#
loop_
_entity_poly.entity_id
_entity_poly.type
_entity_poly.pdbx_seq_one_letter_code
_entity_poly.pdbx_strand_id
1 'polypeptide(L)'
;MIKLYRKSGERLSPNFRVEEFACKDGEKVVMIDTELVERLQALRDLLGKPININSAYRTLAHNKKVGGQELSPHLAGQAADIVCPGYPPSEIAKAAETVGFRGIGLYDTFVHVDVNPRRYFWDKRSGVAVGVKTFGGAAPAEVDYKALYQNAASQIATVKAALKKLIENLEA
;
A
#
# COMPACT_ATOMS: atom_id res chain seq x y z
N MET A 1 7.41 -8.24 -2.52
CA MET A 1 8.86 -8.11 -2.91
C MET A 1 9.29 -6.67 -2.78
N ILE A 2 10.41 -6.40 -2.07
CA ILE A 2 10.96 -5.04 -1.90
C ILE A 2 11.78 -4.67 -3.14
N LYS A 3 11.53 -3.48 -3.70
CA LYS A 3 12.25 -2.90 -4.84
C LYS A 3 12.77 -1.51 -4.51
N LEU A 4 13.86 -1.12 -5.17
CA LEU A 4 14.44 0.22 -5.09
C LEU A 4 14.07 1.02 -6.34
N TYR A 5 13.59 2.22 -6.14
CA TYR A 5 13.21 3.16 -7.19
C TYR A 5 13.98 4.48 -7.03
N ARG A 6 14.12 5.23 -8.12
CA ARG A 6 14.42 6.65 -8.02
C ARG A 6 13.10 7.41 -7.83
N LYS A 7 13.09 8.40 -6.96
CA LYS A 7 11.93 9.30 -6.79
C LYS A 7 11.55 9.89 -8.14
N SER A 8 10.37 9.57 -8.62
CA SER A 8 9.87 9.92 -9.95
C SER A 8 8.35 9.83 -10.00
N GLY A 9 7.75 10.35 -11.06
CA GLY A 9 6.33 10.15 -11.37
C GLY A 9 5.98 8.77 -11.95
N GLU A 10 6.90 7.79 -11.91
CA GLU A 10 6.64 6.43 -12.39
C GLU A 10 5.43 5.81 -11.68
N ARG A 11 4.56 5.18 -12.46
CA ARG A 11 3.37 4.49 -11.93
C ARG A 11 3.72 3.12 -11.37
N LEU A 12 3.28 2.88 -10.14
CA LEU A 12 3.35 1.57 -9.48
C LEU A 12 2.06 0.76 -9.64
N SER A 13 0.93 1.48 -9.73
CA SER A 13 -0.41 0.93 -9.92
C SER A 13 -1.29 1.98 -10.63
N PRO A 14 -2.55 1.68 -10.96
CA PRO A 14 -3.45 2.66 -11.60
C PRO A 14 -3.52 4.01 -10.88
N ASN A 15 -3.36 4.02 -9.56
CA ASN A 15 -3.59 5.23 -8.75
C ASN A 15 -2.41 5.67 -7.90
N PHE A 16 -1.30 4.92 -7.87
CA PHE A 16 -0.14 5.26 -7.05
C PHE A 16 1.14 5.41 -7.88
N ARG A 17 1.98 6.36 -7.46
CA ARG A 17 3.28 6.68 -8.08
C ARG A 17 4.40 6.58 -7.08
N VAL A 18 5.63 6.37 -7.55
CA VAL A 18 6.84 6.25 -6.72
C VAL A 18 7.02 7.45 -5.77
N GLU A 19 6.79 8.66 -6.26
CA GLU A 19 6.99 9.90 -5.50
C GLU A 19 6.13 10.00 -4.24
N GLU A 20 4.94 9.35 -4.23
CA GLU A 20 4.05 9.33 -3.07
C GLU A 20 4.63 8.52 -1.89
N PHE A 21 5.52 7.58 -2.18
CA PHE A 21 6.19 6.74 -1.18
C PHE A 21 7.53 7.31 -0.71
N ALA A 22 7.99 8.42 -1.30
CA ALA A 22 9.31 8.97 -1.01
C ALA A 22 9.43 9.52 0.41
N CYS A 23 10.61 9.34 1.01
CA CYS A 23 10.93 9.94 2.29
C CYS A 23 10.92 11.48 2.19
N LYS A 24 10.44 12.14 3.24
CA LYS A 24 10.31 13.60 3.30
C LYS A 24 11.62 14.34 3.62
N ASP A 25 12.71 13.62 3.80
CA ASP A 25 14.04 14.19 4.06
C ASP A 25 14.84 14.58 2.81
N GLY A 26 14.25 14.36 1.63
CA GLY A 26 14.86 14.67 0.34
C GLY A 26 15.66 13.54 -0.28
N GLU A 27 15.70 12.34 0.34
CA GLU A 27 16.32 11.15 -0.25
C GLU A 27 15.70 10.85 -1.63
N LYS A 28 16.58 10.54 -2.59
CA LYS A 28 16.20 10.28 -3.98
C LYS A 28 15.88 8.81 -4.25
N VAL A 29 16.37 7.92 -3.38
CA VAL A 29 16.07 6.49 -3.47
C VAL A 29 14.87 6.17 -2.60
N VAL A 30 13.92 5.45 -3.15
CA VAL A 30 12.68 5.04 -2.47
C VAL A 30 12.62 3.53 -2.44
N MET A 31 12.55 2.96 -1.24
CA MET A 31 12.32 1.53 -1.06
C MET A 31 10.81 1.27 -0.95
N ILE A 32 10.29 0.35 -1.74
CA ILE A 32 8.85 0.06 -1.78
C ILE A 32 8.64 -1.45 -1.89
N ASP A 33 7.83 -2.01 -1.00
CA ASP A 33 7.32 -3.37 -1.15
C ASP A 33 6.13 -3.37 -2.10
N THR A 34 6.17 -4.21 -3.13
CA THR A 34 5.10 -4.31 -4.14
C THR A 34 3.78 -4.74 -3.51
N GLU A 35 3.80 -5.59 -2.48
CA GLU A 35 2.59 -5.97 -1.75
C GLU A 35 1.91 -4.78 -1.06
N LEU A 36 2.70 -3.82 -0.53
CA LEU A 36 2.14 -2.59 0.04
C LEU A 36 1.33 -1.82 -1.00
N VAL A 37 1.87 -1.68 -2.23
CA VAL A 37 1.19 -0.98 -3.33
C VAL A 37 -0.09 -1.70 -3.75
N GLU A 38 -0.03 -3.03 -3.88
CA GLU A 38 -1.18 -3.86 -4.25
C GLU A 38 -2.32 -3.72 -3.23
N ARG A 39 -2.01 -3.78 -1.93
CA ARG A 39 -3.00 -3.63 -0.88
C ARG A 39 -3.55 -2.21 -0.76
N LEU A 40 -2.72 -1.18 -0.97
CA LEU A 40 -3.19 0.20 -1.02
C LEU A 40 -4.12 0.42 -2.21
N GLN A 41 -3.84 -0.18 -3.37
CA GLN A 41 -4.73 -0.11 -4.52
C GLN A 41 -6.07 -0.80 -4.22
N ALA A 42 -6.04 -2.02 -3.66
CA ALA A 42 -7.25 -2.74 -3.25
C ALA A 42 -8.09 -1.95 -2.22
N LEU A 43 -7.41 -1.30 -1.26
CA LEU A 43 -8.08 -0.45 -0.28
C LEU A 43 -8.74 0.77 -0.92
N ARG A 44 -8.05 1.41 -1.86
CA ARG A 44 -8.59 2.55 -2.62
C ARG A 44 -9.81 2.14 -3.44
N ASP A 45 -9.75 0.99 -4.10
CA ASP A 45 -10.84 0.45 -4.92
C ASP A 45 -12.05 0.11 -4.03
N LEU A 46 -11.83 -0.49 -2.85
CA LEU A 46 -12.87 -0.79 -1.87
C LEU A 46 -13.56 0.48 -1.33
N LEU A 47 -12.77 1.52 -1.00
CA LEU A 47 -13.31 2.79 -0.48
C LEU A 47 -13.92 3.67 -1.57
N GLY A 48 -13.59 3.43 -2.85
CA GLY A 48 -14.06 4.21 -3.98
C GLY A 48 -13.60 5.68 -3.98
N LYS A 49 -12.58 6.03 -3.19
CA LYS A 49 -12.07 7.40 -3.03
C LYS A 49 -10.54 7.46 -3.00
N PRO A 50 -9.94 8.62 -3.31
CA PRO A 50 -8.49 8.81 -3.21
C PRO A 50 -7.98 8.53 -1.81
N ILE A 51 -6.84 7.82 -1.73
CA ILE A 51 -6.05 7.65 -0.52
C ILE A 51 -4.84 8.56 -0.64
N ASN A 52 -4.59 9.38 0.38
CA ASN A 52 -3.40 10.20 0.49
C ASN A 52 -2.39 9.53 1.41
N ILE A 53 -1.15 9.41 0.97
CA ILE A 53 -0.05 8.85 1.75
C ILE A 53 0.64 9.99 2.49
N ASN A 54 0.48 10.04 3.80
CA ASN A 54 1.12 11.04 4.66
C ASN A 54 2.61 10.72 4.87
N SER A 55 2.97 9.44 4.93
CA SER A 55 4.34 8.95 5.10
C SER A 55 4.40 7.50 4.63
N ALA A 56 5.43 7.12 3.87
CA ALA A 56 5.67 5.71 3.53
C ALA A 56 7.13 5.35 3.83
N TYR A 57 8.01 5.21 2.83
CA TYR A 57 9.41 4.93 3.09
C TYR A 57 10.05 6.01 3.97
N ARG A 58 10.86 5.59 4.94
CA ARG A 58 11.66 6.48 5.79
C ARG A 58 13.12 6.05 5.80
N THR A 59 14.03 7.00 5.63
CA THR A 59 15.43 6.75 5.96
C THR A 59 15.60 6.57 7.46
N LEU A 60 16.69 5.94 7.89
CA LEU A 60 17.00 5.78 9.31
C LEU A 60 17.08 7.13 10.05
N ALA A 61 17.65 8.14 9.39
CA ALA A 61 17.78 9.49 9.95
C ALA A 61 16.41 10.14 10.16
N HIS A 62 15.53 10.06 9.14
CA HIS A 62 14.19 10.61 9.24
C HIS A 62 13.35 9.87 10.27
N ASN A 63 13.43 8.53 10.32
CA ASN A 63 12.70 7.72 11.29
C ASN A 63 13.08 8.11 12.74
N LYS A 64 14.37 8.29 13.03
CA LYS A 64 14.84 8.78 14.33
C LYS A 64 14.29 10.17 14.65
N LYS A 65 14.33 11.10 13.67
CA LYS A 65 13.84 12.47 13.83
C LYS A 65 12.35 12.55 14.19
N VAL A 66 11.52 11.63 13.66
CA VAL A 66 10.07 11.59 13.93
C VAL A 66 9.71 10.67 15.10
N GLY A 67 10.66 10.13 15.84
CA GLY A 67 10.43 9.25 16.99
C GLY A 67 9.88 7.86 16.59
N GLY A 68 10.21 7.40 15.39
CA GLY A 68 9.79 6.08 14.92
C GLY A 68 10.53 4.93 15.62
N GLN A 69 9.92 3.76 15.67
CA GLN A 69 10.50 2.55 16.24
C GLN A 69 11.75 2.13 15.46
N GLU A 70 12.74 1.52 16.15
CA GLU A 70 14.00 1.07 15.51
C GLU A 70 13.79 0.05 14.40
N LEU A 71 12.83 -0.85 14.58
CA LEU A 71 12.46 -1.88 13.60
C LEU A 71 11.17 -1.51 12.85
N SER A 72 10.97 -0.21 12.59
CA SER A 72 9.79 0.29 11.90
C SER A 72 9.69 -0.29 10.48
N PRO A 73 8.52 -0.84 10.04
CA PRO A 73 8.33 -1.31 8.67
C PRO A 73 8.42 -0.20 7.62
N HIS A 74 8.33 1.07 8.00
CA HIS A 74 8.64 2.21 7.13
C HIS A 74 10.08 2.20 6.62
N LEU A 75 11.05 1.71 7.41
CA LEU A 75 12.46 1.61 7.02
C LEU A 75 12.69 0.61 5.88
N ALA A 76 11.83 -0.39 5.78
CA ALA A 76 11.87 -1.42 4.72
C ALA A 76 10.92 -1.12 3.55
N GLY A 77 10.26 0.05 3.53
CA GLY A 77 9.26 0.38 2.51
C GLY A 77 8.01 -0.50 2.55
N GLN A 78 7.71 -1.07 3.72
CA GLN A 78 6.61 -2.01 3.94
C GLN A 78 5.39 -1.38 4.62
N ALA A 79 5.43 -0.07 4.91
CA ALA A 79 4.37 0.62 5.62
C ALA A 79 4.00 1.96 5.00
N ALA A 80 2.77 2.39 5.26
CA ALA A 80 2.27 3.72 4.95
C ALA A 80 1.36 4.24 6.06
N ASP A 81 1.46 5.54 6.34
CA ASP A 81 0.51 6.29 7.14
C ASP A 81 -0.44 7.00 6.17
N ILE A 82 -1.73 6.68 6.23
CA ILE A 82 -2.70 7.07 5.19
C ILE A 82 -3.93 7.79 5.75
N VAL A 83 -4.53 8.60 4.90
CA VAL A 83 -5.86 9.18 5.10
C VAL A 83 -6.71 9.01 3.83
N CYS A 84 -8.02 8.91 4.00
CA CYS A 84 -8.98 8.90 2.89
C CYS A 84 -10.03 9.98 3.17
N PRO A 85 -10.06 11.10 2.41
CA PRO A 85 -11.01 12.17 2.63
C PRO A 85 -12.46 11.69 2.60
N GLY A 86 -13.20 12.02 3.65
CA GLY A 86 -14.60 11.62 3.81
C GLY A 86 -14.81 10.28 4.53
N TYR A 87 -13.73 9.61 4.97
CA TYR A 87 -13.79 8.45 5.86
C TYR A 87 -13.09 8.74 7.20
N PRO A 88 -13.70 8.42 8.34
CA PRO A 88 -13.03 8.46 9.62
C PRO A 88 -11.94 7.36 9.68
N PRO A 89 -10.85 7.56 10.45
CA PRO A 89 -9.78 6.57 10.57
C PRO A 89 -10.26 5.16 10.96
N SER A 90 -11.29 5.05 11.79
CA SER A 90 -11.87 3.76 12.19
C SER A 90 -12.45 2.95 11.02
N GLU A 91 -13.09 3.61 10.06
CA GLU A 91 -13.60 2.94 8.86
C GLU A 91 -12.48 2.56 7.89
N ILE A 92 -11.44 3.41 7.79
CA ILE A 92 -10.25 3.09 7.00
C ILE A 92 -9.55 1.87 7.60
N ALA A 93 -9.39 1.78 8.93
CA ALA A 93 -8.76 0.64 9.61
C ALA A 93 -9.56 -0.66 9.37
N LYS A 94 -10.89 -0.60 9.44
CA LYS A 94 -11.78 -1.72 9.13
C LYS A 94 -11.64 -2.18 7.67
N ALA A 95 -11.63 -1.25 6.74
CA ALA A 95 -11.43 -1.55 5.31
C ALA A 95 -10.02 -2.11 5.03
N ALA A 96 -8.99 -1.59 5.71
CA ALA A 96 -7.63 -2.09 5.63
C ALA A 96 -7.51 -3.54 6.13
N GLU A 97 -8.22 -3.89 7.21
CA GLU A 97 -8.32 -5.28 7.67
C GLU A 97 -8.97 -6.17 6.60
N THR A 98 -10.05 -5.69 5.97
CA THR A 98 -10.78 -6.43 4.93
C THR A 98 -9.91 -6.74 3.71
N VAL A 99 -9.06 -5.81 3.28
CA VAL A 99 -8.11 -6.06 2.16
C VAL A 99 -6.84 -6.77 2.59
N GLY A 100 -6.73 -7.15 3.86
CA GLY A 100 -5.72 -8.07 4.38
C GLY A 100 -4.39 -7.42 4.77
N PHE A 101 -4.35 -6.14 5.13
CA PHE A 101 -3.18 -5.60 5.81
C PHE A 101 -2.87 -6.38 7.09
N ARG A 102 -1.59 -6.65 7.35
CA ARG A 102 -1.15 -7.42 8.52
C ARG A 102 -0.80 -6.55 9.73
N GLY A 103 -0.30 -5.34 9.49
CA GLY A 103 -0.16 -4.31 10.53
C GLY A 103 -1.18 -3.21 10.31
N ILE A 104 -1.96 -2.87 11.35
CA ILE A 104 -2.91 -1.75 11.31
C ILE A 104 -2.85 -1.00 12.62
N GLY A 105 -2.54 0.29 12.55
CA GLY A 105 -2.54 1.22 13.69
C GLY A 105 -3.59 2.30 13.51
N LEU A 106 -4.54 2.37 14.42
CA LEU A 106 -5.57 3.40 14.44
C LEU A 106 -5.13 4.59 15.26
N TYR A 107 -5.06 5.76 14.64
CA TYR A 107 -4.76 7.05 15.25
C TYR A 107 -5.93 8.02 15.08
N ASP A 108 -5.90 9.17 15.77
CA ASP A 108 -6.99 10.15 15.71
C ASP A 108 -7.21 10.72 14.30
N THR A 109 -6.13 10.90 13.53
CA THR A 109 -6.18 11.63 12.26
C THR A 109 -5.72 10.81 11.05
N PHE A 110 -5.18 9.61 11.24
CA PHE A 110 -4.67 8.76 10.18
C PHE A 110 -4.69 7.28 10.59
N VAL A 111 -4.42 6.42 9.63
CA VAL A 111 -4.24 4.98 9.86
C VAL A 111 -2.85 4.58 9.37
N HIS A 112 -2.11 3.91 10.23
CA HIS A 112 -0.91 3.18 9.83
C HIS A 112 -1.32 1.83 9.24
N VAL A 113 -0.75 1.46 8.10
CA VAL A 113 -0.92 0.15 7.46
C VAL A 113 0.43 -0.43 7.09
N ASP A 114 0.62 -1.74 7.28
CA ASP A 114 1.84 -2.42 6.85
C ASP A 114 1.60 -3.86 6.39
N VAL A 115 2.58 -4.36 5.63
CA VAL A 115 2.64 -5.73 5.10
C VAL A 115 3.72 -6.58 5.78
N ASN A 116 4.12 -6.24 7.01
CA ASN A 116 5.02 -7.05 7.81
C ASN A 116 4.42 -8.46 8.00
N PRO A 117 5.20 -9.55 7.96
CA PRO A 117 4.69 -10.91 8.12
C PRO A 117 3.91 -11.16 9.41
N ARG A 118 4.24 -10.44 10.49
CA ARG A 118 3.54 -10.57 11.77
C ARG A 118 2.27 -9.74 11.77
N ARG A 119 1.11 -10.37 11.96
CA ARG A 119 -0.16 -9.67 12.17
C ARG A 119 -0.16 -9.00 13.54
N TYR A 120 -0.37 -7.66 13.54
CA TYR A 120 -0.48 -6.86 14.76
C TYR A 120 -1.34 -5.63 14.53
N PHE A 121 -2.44 -5.51 15.28
CA PHE A 121 -3.34 -4.35 15.23
C PHE A 121 -3.31 -3.62 16.57
N TRP A 122 -3.35 -2.28 16.52
CA TRP A 122 -3.38 -1.45 17.73
C TRP A 122 -4.23 -0.19 17.54
N ASP A 123 -4.79 0.29 18.64
CA ASP A 123 -5.47 1.59 18.76
C ASP A 123 -4.63 2.52 19.62
N LYS A 124 -4.30 3.70 19.12
CA LYS A 124 -3.49 4.72 19.82
C LYS A 124 -4.23 6.04 20.04
N ARG A 125 -5.53 6.10 19.83
CA ARG A 125 -6.34 7.30 20.01
C ARG A 125 -6.36 7.82 21.47
N SER A 126 -6.09 6.97 22.44
CA SER A 126 -5.92 7.37 23.85
C SER A 126 -4.52 7.86 24.21
N GLY A 127 -3.63 8.04 23.22
CA GLY A 127 -2.21 8.38 23.43
C GLY A 127 -1.30 7.18 23.73
N VAL A 128 -1.85 6.08 24.24
CA VAL A 128 -1.14 4.83 24.50
C VAL A 128 -1.60 3.75 23.50
N ALA A 129 -0.64 3.05 22.89
CA ALA A 129 -0.98 1.98 21.96
C ALA A 129 -1.52 0.76 22.72
N VAL A 130 -2.75 0.37 22.42
CA VAL A 130 -3.40 -0.84 22.96
C VAL A 130 -3.61 -1.82 21.82
N GLY A 131 -3.11 -3.06 21.98
CA GLY A 131 -3.33 -4.13 21.01
C GLY A 131 -4.80 -4.50 20.89
N VAL A 132 -5.29 -4.64 19.65
CA VAL A 132 -6.66 -5.07 19.36
C VAL A 132 -6.64 -6.30 18.44
N LYS A 133 -7.67 -7.14 18.54
CA LYS A 133 -7.75 -8.37 17.71
C LYS A 133 -8.27 -8.08 16.30
N THR A 134 -9.17 -7.10 16.18
CA THR A 134 -9.86 -6.74 14.93
C THR A 134 -10.39 -5.32 15.03
N PHE A 135 -10.56 -4.66 13.89
CA PHE A 135 -11.33 -3.42 13.74
C PHE A 135 -12.75 -3.70 13.21
N GLY A 136 -13.15 -4.98 13.11
CA GLY A 136 -14.45 -5.41 12.60
C GLY A 136 -14.51 -5.46 11.08
N GLY A 137 -13.36 -5.53 10.41
CA GLY A 137 -13.27 -5.88 9.00
C GLY A 137 -13.75 -7.32 8.78
N ALA A 138 -14.39 -7.59 7.64
CA ALA A 138 -14.59 -8.96 7.21
C ALA A 138 -13.22 -9.64 7.11
N ALA A 139 -13.11 -10.91 7.53
CA ALA A 139 -11.93 -11.69 7.18
C ALA A 139 -11.73 -11.53 5.66
N PRO A 140 -10.51 -11.22 5.17
CA PRO A 140 -10.30 -11.18 3.74
C PRO A 140 -10.80 -12.51 3.22
N ALA A 141 -11.78 -12.47 2.29
CA ALA A 141 -12.03 -13.62 1.45
C ALA A 141 -10.64 -14.02 0.96
N GLU A 142 -10.30 -15.30 1.05
CA GLU A 142 -9.02 -15.80 0.57
C GLU A 142 -8.95 -15.43 -0.90
N VAL A 143 -8.39 -14.23 -1.15
CA VAL A 143 -8.24 -13.73 -2.51
C VAL A 143 -7.13 -14.58 -3.08
N ASP A 144 -7.50 -15.51 -3.92
CA ASP A 144 -6.55 -16.28 -4.70
C ASP A 144 -5.81 -15.30 -5.65
N TYR A 145 -4.82 -14.60 -5.07
CA TYR A 145 -3.94 -13.67 -5.80
C TYR A 145 -3.24 -14.37 -6.96
N LYS A 146 -3.05 -15.69 -6.87
CA LYS A 146 -2.48 -16.49 -7.94
C LYS A 146 -3.46 -16.59 -9.11
N ALA A 147 -4.74 -16.82 -8.85
CA ALA A 147 -5.78 -16.83 -9.90
C ALA A 147 -5.98 -15.44 -10.50
N LEU A 148 -5.99 -14.37 -9.70
CA LEU A 148 -6.06 -12.98 -10.18
C LEU A 148 -4.84 -12.62 -11.05
N TYR A 149 -3.64 -12.99 -10.62
CA TYR A 149 -2.42 -12.74 -11.38
C TYR A 149 -2.41 -13.52 -12.69
N GLN A 150 -2.83 -14.79 -12.67
CA GLN A 150 -2.95 -15.62 -13.89
C GLN A 150 -3.99 -15.07 -14.86
N ASN A 151 -5.13 -14.60 -14.36
CA ASN A 151 -6.17 -13.97 -15.18
C ASN A 151 -5.66 -12.68 -15.83
N ALA A 152 -5.00 -11.80 -15.06
CA ALA A 152 -4.39 -10.57 -15.58
C ALA A 152 -3.30 -10.87 -16.63
N ALA A 153 -2.44 -11.85 -16.38
CA ALA A 153 -1.41 -12.28 -17.32
C ALA A 153 -2.01 -12.83 -18.63
N SER A 154 -3.10 -13.60 -18.53
CA SER A 154 -3.83 -14.12 -19.70
C SER A 154 -4.47 -12.99 -20.52
N GLN A 155 -5.08 -12.00 -19.87
CA GLN A 155 -5.65 -10.84 -20.56
C GLN A 155 -4.58 -10.01 -21.27
N ILE A 156 -3.42 -9.81 -20.64
CA ILE A 156 -2.27 -9.10 -21.24
C ILE A 156 -1.75 -9.87 -22.45
N ALA A 157 -1.66 -11.21 -22.40
CA ALA A 157 -1.25 -12.04 -23.52
C ALA A 157 -2.21 -11.93 -24.69
N THR A 158 -3.52 -11.92 -24.42
CA THR A 158 -4.56 -11.76 -25.43
C THR A 158 -4.47 -10.39 -26.13
N VAL A 159 -4.29 -9.32 -25.35
CA VAL A 159 -4.14 -7.96 -25.89
C VAL A 159 -2.86 -7.84 -26.73
N LYS A 160 -1.75 -8.41 -26.27
CA LYS A 160 -0.48 -8.44 -27.03
C LYS A 160 -0.63 -9.17 -28.36
N ALA A 161 -1.32 -10.31 -28.39
CA ALA A 161 -1.57 -11.07 -29.61
C ALA A 161 -2.45 -10.29 -30.61
N ALA A 162 -3.49 -9.61 -30.11
CA ALA A 162 -4.34 -8.76 -30.93
C ALA A 162 -3.58 -7.56 -31.52
N LEU A 163 -2.74 -6.91 -30.70
CA LEU A 163 -1.88 -5.81 -31.15
C LEU A 163 -0.89 -6.25 -32.24
N LYS A 164 -0.27 -7.42 -32.07
CA LYS A 164 0.65 -7.98 -33.06
C LYS A 164 -0.05 -8.20 -34.40
N LYS A 165 -1.24 -8.82 -34.43
CA LYS A 165 -2.06 -8.96 -35.63
C LYS A 165 -2.41 -7.63 -36.30
N LEU A 166 -2.70 -6.61 -35.53
CA LEU A 166 -3.03 -5.28 -36.04
C LEU A 166 -1.82 -4.64 -36.73
N ILE A 167 -0.62 -4.79 -36.17
CA ILE A 167 0.63 -4.28 -36.73
C ILE A 167 0.94 -5.03 -38.05
N GLU A 168 0.86 -6.35 -38.07
CA GLU A 168 1.07 -7.16 -39.28
C GLU A 168 0.12 -6.77 -40.42
N ASN A 169 -1.13 -6.41 -40.12
CA ASN A 169 -2.11 -5.94 -41.09
C ASN A 169 -1.88 -4.51 -41.59
N LEU A 170 -1.11 -3.69 -40.87
CA LEU A 170 -0.77 -2.30 -41.25
C LEU A 170 0.50 -2.25 -42.11
N GLU A 171 1.32 -3.30 -42.05
CA GLU A 171 2.58 -3.42 -42.80
C GLU A 171 2.42 -4.21 -44.13
N ALA A 172 1.22 -4.78 -44.38
CA ALA A 172 0.86 -5.53 -45.60
C ALA A 172 0.11 -4.64 -46.60
#